data_e4bb299a282497c0ca7eebb4659ebdfc
#
_entry.id   e4bb299a282497c0ca7eebb4659ebdfc
#
_cell.length_a   1.000
_cell.length_b   1.000
_cell.length_c   1.000
_cell.angle_alpha   90.00
_cell.angle_beta   90.00
_cell.angle_gamma   90.00
#
_symmetry.space_group_name_H-M   'P 1'
#
loop_
_entity.id
_entity.type
_entity.pdbx_description
1 polymer ?
#
loop_
_entity_poly.entity_id
_entity_poly.type
_entity_poly.pdbx_seq_one_letter_code
_entity_poly.pdbx_strand_id
1 'polypeptide(L)'
;KIPLFSEVLALVDGKTPMIVEIKYHDRIAQTCEAAYEQLRRYKGAYCVESFHPLAVRWFRQHAPEVVRGELASGGKWKPGELSRLEHFAMKYLLPLCLTRPHFVAYCAAEDGNLSMWLEKKLFRPYLAAWTIRDQKLMDRVQKEYDYPIFELFTPKEKQ
;
A
#
# COMPACT_ATOMS: atom_id res chain seq x y z
N LYS A 1 18.45 16.50 -6.77
CA LYS A 1 18.09 15.68 -7.95
C LYS A 1 17.32 14.46 -7.44
N ILE A 2 16.19 14.13 -8.04
CA ILE A 2 15.45 12.89 -7.75
C ILE A 2 16.29 11.73 -8.33
N PRO A 3 16.61 10.69 -7.54
CA PRO A 3 17.37 9.54 -8.04
C PRO A 3 16.54 8.72 -9.02
N LEU A 4 17.19 7.97 -9.91
CA LEU A 4 16.54 6.97 -10.72
C LEU A 4 16.17 5.76 -9.86
N PHE A 5 15.11 5.04 -10.22
CA PHE A 5 14.69 3.86 -9.47
C PHE A 5 15.80 2.78 -9.45
N SER A 6 16.51 2.59 -10.54
CA SER A 6 17.68 1.71 -10.60
C SER A 6 18.81 2.08 -9.63
N GLU A 7 19.01 3.39 -9.38
CA GLU A 7 20.01 3.84 -8.40
C GLU A 7 19.58 3.50 -6.97
N VAL A 8 18.27 3.61 -6.68
CA VAL A 8 17.70 3.22 -5.38
C VAL A 8 17.85 1.70 -5.17
N LEU A 9 17.49 0.90 -6.18
CA LEU A 9 17.63 -0.55 -6.10
C LEU A 9 19.09 -0.99 -5.87
N ALA A 10 20.03 -0.35 -6.55
CA ALA A 10 21.48 -0.60 -6.38
C ALA A 10 21.96 -0.19 -4.98
N LEU A 11 21.46 0.91 -4.42
CA LEU A 11 21.82 1.37 -3.08
C LEU A 11 21.33 0.42 -1.99
N VAL A 12 20.06 -0.02 -2.09
CA VAL A 12 19.45 -0.95 -1.13
C VAL A 12 20.08 -2.33 -1.23
N ASP A 13 20.35 -2.81 -2.46
CA ASP A 13 21.12 -4.02 -2.75
C ASP A 13 20.72 -5.25 -1.91
N GLY A 14 19.43 -5.44 -1.67
CA GLY A 14 18.91 -6.56 -0.88
C GLY A 14 19.14 -6.47 0.63
N LYS A 15 19.75 -5.41 1.14
CA LYS A 15 20.10 -5.25 2.57
C LYS A 15 18.89 -5.12 3.48
N THR A 16 17.77 -4.64 2.94
CA THR A 16 16.50 -4.49 3.65
C THR A 16 15.32 -4.76 2.71
N PRO A 17 14.21 -5.31 3.20
CA PRO A 17 12.98 -5.39 2.43
C PRO A 17 12.47 -4.00 2.02
N MET A 18 11.82 -3.91 0.86
CA MET A 18 11.27 -2.65 0.35
C MET A 18 9.77 -2.73 0.14
N ILE A 19 9.08 -1.62 0.41
CA ILE A 19 7.72 -1.36 -0.05
C ILE A 19 7.82 -0.34 -1.18
N VAL A 20 7.35 -0.70 -2.37
CA VAL A 20 7.42 0.14 -3.56
C VAL A 20 6.03 0.64 -3.90
N GLU A 21 5.77 1.92 -3.65
CA GLU A 21 4.50 2.53 -4.01
C GLU A 21 4.48 2.96 -5.47
N ILE A 22 3.51 2.45 -6.23
CA ILE A 22 3.21 2.91 -7.59
C ILE A 22 2.25 4.09 -7.50
N LYS A 23 2.76 5.29 -7.78
CA LYS A 23 1.96 6.53 -7.75
C LYS A 23 0.99 6.60 -8.91
N TYR A 24 -0.15 7.26 -8.68
CA TYR A 24 -1.13 7.56 -9.73
C TYR A 24 -0.49 8.37 -10.87
N HIS A 25 -0.74 7.91 -12.10
CA HIS A 25 -0.33 8.59 -13.32
C HIS A 25 -1.25 8.16 -14.48
N ASP A 26 -1.42 9.02 -15.49
CA ASP A 26 -2.26 8.76 -16.67
C ASP A 26 -1.85 7.48 -17.44
N ARG A 27 -0.57 7.09 -17.33
CA ARG A 27 -0.01 5.90 -17.99
C ARG A 27 0.32 4.78 -16.98
N ILE A 28 -0.65 4.42 -16.14
CA ILE A 28 -0.43 3.50 -15.02
C ILE A 28 0.13 2.14 -15.45
N ALA A 29 -0.35 1.56 -16.55
CA ALA A 29 0.14 0.27 -17.03
C ALA A 29 1.62 0.33 -17.42
N GLN A 30 2.04 1.37 -18.14
CA GLN A 30 3.45 1.57 -18.53
C GLN A 30 4.33 1.83 -17.31
N THR A 31 3.82 2.54 -16.30
CA THR A 31 4.54 2.75 -15.03
C THR A 31 4.74 1.42 -14.30
N CYS A 32 3.71 0.58 -14.22
CA CYS A 32 3.79 -0.75 -13.61
C CYS A 32 4.81 -1.63 -14.35
N GLU A 33 4.74 -1.66 -15.68
CA GLU A 33 5.66 -2.42 -16.53
C GLU A 33 7.11 -1.98 -16.33
N ALA A 34 7.37 -0.67 -16.41
CA ALA A 34 8.72 -0.11 -16.21
C ALA A 34 9.29 -0.38 -14.81
N ALA A 35 8.44 -0.34 -13.77
CA ALA A 35 8.84 -0.70 -12.42
C ALA A 35 9.13 -2.20 -12.31
N TYR A 36 8.24 -3.05 -12.84
CA TYR A 36 8.40 -4.49 -12.79
C TYR A 36 9.63 -4.98 -13.55
N GLU A 37 9.95 -4.40 -14.70
CA GLU A 37 11.16 -4.76 -15.46
C GLU A 37 12.47 -4.57 -14.67
N GLN A 38 12.49 -3.67 -13.70
CA GLN A 38 13.61 -3.49 -12.78
C GLN A 38 13.50 -4.42 -11.58
N LEU A 39 12.30 -4.51 -10.98
CA LEU A 39 12.06 -5.31 -9.78
C LEU A 39 12.26 -6.81 -10.00
N ARG A 40 11.89 -7.37 -11.15
CA ARG A 40 12.08 -8.79 -11.46
C ARG A 40 13.56 -9.22 -11.52
N ARG A 41 14.48 -8.27 -11.65
CA ARG A 41 15.92 -8.49 -11.62
C ARG A 41 16.55 -8.25 -10.25
N TYR A 42 15.77 -7.62 -9.36
CA TYR A 42 16.23 -7.33 -8.00
C TYR A 42 16.19 -8.59 -7.14
N LYS A 43 17.26 -8.83 -6.37
CA LYS A 43 17.42 -10.04 -5.57
C LYS A 43 16.94 -9.89 -4.11
N GLY A 44 16.61 -8.66 -3.68
CA GLY A 44 16.10 -8.39 -2.35
C GLY A 44 14.61 -8.65 -2.23
N ALA A 45 14.12 -8.77 -0.99
CA ALA A 45 12.69 -8.87 -0.72
C ALA A 45 12.00 -7.53 -1.00
N TYR A 46 10.84 -7.56 -1.66
CA TYR A 46 10.02 -6.39 -1.90
C TYR A 46 8.54 -6.74 -2.01
N CYS A 47 7.69 -5.77 -1.79
CA CYS A 47 6.30 -5.79 -2.21
C CYS A 47 5.97 -4.48 -2.93
N VAL A 48 4.83 -4.47 -3.62
CA VAL A 48 4.32 -3.27 -4.28
C VAL A 48 3.01 -2.84 -3.66
N GLU A 49 2.74 -1.54 -3.64
CA GLU A 49 1.44 -1.04 -3.22
C GLU A 49 1.01 0.16 -4.06
N SER A 50 -0.27 0.44 -4.09
CA SER A 50 -0.79 1.61 -4.80
C SER A 50 -2.17 2.01 -4.28
N PHE A 51 -2.46 3.32 -4.33
CA PHE A 51 -3.82 3.85 -4.25
C PHE A 51 -4.64 3.56 -5.50
N HIS A 52 -3.98 3.25 -6.62
CA HIS A 52 -4.67 3.04 -7.89
C HIS A 52 -5.00 1.56 -8.10
N PRO A 53 -6.30 1.17 -8.10
CA PRO A 53 -6.68 -0.24 -8.20
C PRO A 53 -6.18 -0.90 -9.50
N LEU A 54 -6.08 -0.13 -10.60
CA LEU A 54 -5.56 -0.68 -11.86
C LEU A 54 -4.07 -1.03 -11.78
N ALA A 55 -3.27 -0.38 -10.92
CA ALA A 55 -1.89 -0.78 -10.68
C ALA A 55 -1.84 -2.15 -9.96
N VAL A 56 -2.61 -2.29 -8.88
CA VAL A 56 -2.70 -3.56 -8.13
C VAL A 56 -3.22 -4.69 -9.00
N ARG A 57 -4.25 -4.40 -9.84
CA ARG A 57 -4.77 -5.34 -10.83
C ARG A 57 -3.73 -5.72 -11.89
N TRP A 58 -2.94 -4.74 -12.37
CA TRP A 58 -1.88 -5.00 -13.33
C TRP A 58 -0.87 -6.02 -12.80
N PHE A 59 -0.36 -5.81 -11.57
CA PHE A 59 0.54 -6.77 -10.92
C PHE A 59 -0.13 -8.13 -10.72
N ARG A 60 -1.40 -8.19 -10.36
CA ARG A 60 -2.14 -9.45 -10.28
C ARG A 60 -2.12 -10.23 -11.60
N GLN A 61 -2.22 -9.55 -12.73
CA GLN A 61 -2.36 -10.17 -14.04
C GLN A 61 -1.01 -10.51 -14.70
N HIS A 62 0.01 -9.68 -14.48
CA HIS A 62 1.29 -9.76 -15.20
C HIS A 62 2.47 -10.22 -14.33
N ALA A 63 2.34 -10.12 -13.01
CA ALA A 63 3.35 -10.51 -12.03
C ALA A 63 2.68 -11.08 -10.77
N PRO A 64 1.95 -12.21 -10.89
CA PRO A 64 1.17 -12.78 -9.79
C PRO A 64 2.01 -13.21 -8.59
N GLU A 65 3.30 -13.49 -8.79
CA GLU A 65 4.27 -13.83 -7.75
C GLU A 65 4.64 -12.66 -6.84
N VAL A 66 4.41 -11.41 -7.31
CA VAL A 66 4.76 -10.21 -6.54
C VAL A 66 3.70 -9.97 -5.46
N VAL A 67 4.16 -9.86 -4.22
CA VAL A 67 3.30 -9.44 -3.09
C VAL A 67 2.83 -8.01 -3.36
N ARG A 68 1.51 -7.81 -3.35
CA ARG A 68 0.88 -6.54 -3.70
C ARG A 68 -0.15 -6.12 -2.67
N GLY A 69 -0.19 -4.82 -2.40
CA GLY A 69 -1.11 -4.19 -1.47
C GLY A 69 -1.98 -3.12 -2.13
N GLU A 70 -3.12 -2.88 -1.54
CA GLU A 70 -3.98 -1.75 -1.86
C GLU A 70 -3.87 -0.71 -0.75
N LEU A 71 -3.50 0.52 -1.12
CA LEU A 71 -3.49 1.67 -0.21
C LEU A 71 -4.89 2.28 -0.16
N ALA A 72 -5.37 2.53 1.04
CA ALA A 72 -6.67 3.14 1.25
C ALA A 72 -6.64 4.20 2.35
N SER A 73 -7.52 5.19 2.20
CA SER A 73 -7.71 6.26 3.16
C SER A 73 -9.19 6.61 3.24
N GLY A 74 -9.69 6.83 4.46
CA GLY A 74 -11.05 7.31 4.71
C GLY A 74 -11.23 8.81 4.56
N GLY A 75 -10.17 9.53 4.17
CA GLY A 75 -10.11 10.98 4.11
C GLY A 75 -11.24 11.65 3.32
N LYS A 76 -11.42 12.94 3.56
CA LYS A 76 -12.40 13.73 2.80
C LYS A 76 -11.96 13.86 1.36
N TRP A 77 -12.91 13.65 0.44
CA TRP A 77 -12.70 13.88 -0.98
C TRP A 77 -12.18 15.30 -1.24
N LYS A 78 -11.13 15.41 -2.06
CA LYS A 78 -10.58 16.68 -2.52
C LYS A 78 -10.82 16.83 -4.03
N PRO A 79 -11.37 17.97 -4.49
CA PRO A 79 -11.52 18.22 -5.92
C PRO A 79 -10.17 18.17 -6.64
N GLY A 80 -10.13 17.48 -7.80
CA GLY A 80 -8.94 17.40 -8.66
C GLY A 80 -8.03 16.19 -8.45
N GLU A 81 -8.22 15.38 -7.40
CA GLU A 81 -7.43 14.15 -7.19
C GLU A 81 -8.10 12.92 -7.81
N LEU A 82 -9.40 12.76 -7.58
CA LEU A 82 -10.22 11.64 -8.07
C LEU A 82 -11.63 12.11 -8.35
N SER A 83 -12.38 11.41 -9.20
CA SER A 83 -13.82 11.62 -9.29
C SER A 83 -14.51 11.21 -7.97
N ARG A 84 -15.72 11.75 -7.70
CA ARG A 84 -16.49 11.38 -6.50
C ARG A 84 -16.77 9.87 -6.42
N LEU A 85 -16.97 9.23 -7.57
CA LEU A 85 -17.25 7.80 -7.66
C LEU A 85 -15.99 6.97 -7.36
N GLU A 86 -14.84 7.37 -7.91
CA GLU A 86 -13.56 6.72 -7.62
C GLU A 86 -13.19 6.85 -6.15
N HIS A 87 -13.33 8.05 -5.58
CA HIS A 87 -13.12 8.26 -4.15
C HIS A 87 -14.04 7.38 -3.30
N PHE A 88 -15.33 7.30 -3.65
CA PHE A 88 -16.28 6.43 -2.96
C PHE A 88 -15.85 4.96 -3.08
N ALA A 89 -15.50 4.50 -4.28
CA ALA A 89 -15.03 3.14 -4.50
C ALA A 89 -13.78 2.82 -3.68
N MET A 90 -12.80 3.73 -3.67
CA MET A 90 -11.56 3.60 -2.90
C MET A 90 -11.80 3.60 -1.40
N LYS A 91 -12.67 4.51 -0.92
CA LYS A 91 -13.02 4.60 0.50
C LYS A 91 -13.66 3.32 1.03
N TYR A 92 -14.48 2.68 0.22
CA TYR A 92 -15.22 1.46 0.59
C TYR A 92 -14.57 0.18 0.04
N LEU A 93 -13.33 0.29 -0.47
CA LEU A 93 -12.51 -0.84 -0.93
C LEU A 93 -13.23 -1.77 -1.92
N LEU A 94 -14.21 -1.22 -2.67
CA LEU A 94 -14.97 -1.96 -3.69
C LEU A 94 -14.08 -2.63 -4.76
N PRO A 95 -12.88 -2.08 -5.12
CA PRO A 95 -12.00 -2.72 -6.08
C PRO A 95 -11.37 -4.03 -5.63
N LEU A 96 -11.40 -4.39 -4.33
CA LEU A 96 -10.73 -5.59 -3.80
C LEU A 96 -11.10 -6.89 -4.51
N CYS A 97 -12.35 -7.02 -4.97
CA CYS A 97 -12.76 -8.18 -5.77
C CYS A 97 -11.98 -8.29 -7.08
N LEU A 98 -11.58 -7.16 -7.67
CA LEU A 98 -10.83 -7.07 -8.92
C LEU A 98 -9.32 -7.15 -8.70
N THR A 99 -8.82 -6.54 -7.63
CA THR A 99 -7.39 -6.43 -7.33
C THR A 99 -6.86 -7.67 -6.60
N ARG A 100 -7.66 -8.26 -5.71
CA ARG A 100 -7.28 -9.35 -4.80
C ARG A 100 -5.88 -9.11 -4.21
N PRO A 101 -5.70 -8.07 -3.43
CA PRO A 101 -4.41 -7.75 -2.83
C PRO A 101 -4.06 -8.79 -1.75
N HIS A 102 -2.78 -8.95 -1.46
CA HIS A 102 -2.31 -9.77 -0.34
C HIS A 102 -2.42 -9.03 1.00
N PHE A 103 -2.33 -7.69 0.94
CA PHE A 103 -2.51 -6.83 2.12
C PHE A 103 -3.24 -5.55 1.74
N VAL A 104 -3.86 -4.93 2.74
CA VAL A 104 -4.44 -3.59 2.63
C VAL A 104 -3.73 -2.68 3.63
N ALA A 105 -3.19 -1.56 3.14
CA ALA A 105 -2.56 -0.55 3.96
C ALA A 105 -3.51 0.65 4.13
N TYR A 106 -4.03 0.83 5.35
CA TYR A 106 -5.04 1.84 5.66
C TYR A 106 -4.49 2.99 6.50
N CYS A 107 -5.00 4.20 6.25
CA CYS A 107 -4.62 5.38 7.03
C CYS A 107 -5.13 5.27 8.48
N ALA A 108 -4.21 5.09 9.43
CA ALA A 108 -4.52 4.87 10.84
C ALA A 108 -5.27 6.04 11.54
N ALA A 109 -5.19 7.25 10.97
CA ALA A 109 -5.91 8.42 11.49
C ALA A 109 -7.40 8.42 11.11
N GLU A 110 -7.81 7.59 10.15
CA GLU A 110 -9.12 7.61 9.50
C GLU A 110 -9.82 6.24 9.55
N ASP A 111 -9.35 5.35 10.43
CA ASP A 111 -9.91 4.02 10.61
C ASP A 111 -11.29 4.04 11.30
N GLY A 112 -11.99 2.92 11.21
CA GLY A 112 -13.29 2.73 11.88
C GLY A 112 -14.50 2.81 10.96
N ASN A 113 -14.34 2.68 9.63
CA ASN A 113 -15.47 2.58 8.73
C ASN A 113 -15.97 1.11 8.58
N LEU A 114 -17.22 0.96 8.17
CA LEU A 114 -17.89 -0.34 7.99
C LEU A 114 -17.17 -1.24 6.98
N SER A 115 -16.47 -0.66 6.01
CA SER A 115 -15.73 -1.41 4.97
C SER A 115 -14.57 -2.19 5.56
N MET A 116 -13.80 -1.59 6.46
CA MET A 116 -12.71 -2.27 7.17
C MET A 116 -13.21 -3.49 7.94
N TRP A 117 -14.37 -3.37 8.58
CA TRP A 117 -14.98 -4.48 9.32
C TRP A 117 -15.40 -5.62 8.37
N LEU A 118 -16.02 -5.29 7.23
CA LEU A 118 -16.42 -6.27 6.22
C LEU A 118 -15.21 -7.00 5.60
N GLU A 119 -14.12 -6.28 5.34
CA GLU A 119 -12.90 -6.85 4.79
C GLU A 119 -12.22 -7.82 5.74
N LYS A 120 -12.07 -7.43 6.99
CA LYS A 120 -11.56 -8.32 8.04
C LYS A 120 -12.34 -9.64 8.09
N LYS A 121 -13.65 -9.59 7.86
CA LYS A 121 -14.50 -10.79 7.89
C LYS A 121 -14.55 -11.59 6.59
N LEU A 122 -14.57 -10.93 5.43
CA LEU A 122 -14.82 -11.58 4.15
C LEU A 122 -13.53 -12.03 3.43
N PHE A 123 -12.51 -11.20 3.41
CA PHE A 123 -11.30 -11.44 2.61
C PHE A 123 -10.06 -11.80 3.44
N ARG A 124 -10.03 -11.44 4.71
CA ARG A 124 -8.92 -11.67 5.64
C ARG A 124 -7.54 -11.32 5.05
N PRO A 125 -7.37 -10.17 4.38
CA PRO A 125 -6.05 -9.73 3.94
C PRO A 125 -5.20 -9.41 5.16
N TYR A 126 -3.89 -9.42 5.01
CA TYR A 126 -3.04 -8.77 6.00
C TYR A 126 -3.32 -7.27 6.05
N LEU A 127 -3.31 -6.70 7.24
CA LEU A 127 -3.63 -5.29 7.44
C LEU A 127 -2.37 -4.53 7.86
N ALA A 128 -1.99 -3.54 7.05
CA ALA A 128 -0.98 -2.56 7.43
C ALA A 128 -1.65 -1.23 7.80
N ALA A 129 -1.11 -0.53 8.78
CA ALA A 129 -1.58 0.79 9.18
C ALA A 129 -0.50 1.84 8.92
N TRP A 130 -0.83 2.93 8.24
CA TRP A 130 0.05 4.06 7.93
C TRP A 130 -0.63 5.40 8.21
N THR A 131 0.02 6.48 8.45
CA THR A 131 1.40 6.60 8.90
C THR A 131 1.38 6.90 10.38
N ILE A 132 2.07 6.13 11.17
CA ILE A 132 2.10 6.24 12.63
C ILE A 132 3.24 7.16 13.01
N ARG A 133 2.96 8.21 13.81
CA ARG A 133 3.93 9.25 14.17
C ARG A 133 4.15 9.42 15.66
N ASP A 134 3.44 8.65 16.48
CA ASP A 134 3.59 8.68 17.93
C ASP A 134 3.28 7.32 18.57
N GLN A 135 3.73 7.16 19.81
CA GLN A 135 3.57 5.91 20.56
C GLN A 135 2.10 5.59 20.88
N LYS A 136 1.28 6.61 21.15
CA LYS A 136 -0.15 6.40 21.49
C LYS A 136 -0.91 5.78 20.32
N LEU A 137 -0.66 6.26 19.11
CA LEU A 137 -1.24 5.69 17.89
C LEU A 137 -0.67 4.28 17.62
N MET A 138 0.63 4.08 17.87
CA MET A 138 1.28 2.77 17.77
C MET A 138 0.61 1.73 18.69
N ASP A 139 0.41 2.06 19.97
CA ASP A 139 -0.20 1.16 20.96
C ASP A 139 -1.65 0.78 20.59
N ARG A 140 -2.38 1.67 19.94
CA ARG A 140 -3.72 1.39 19.41
C ARG A 140 -3.66 0.46 18.21
N VAL A 141 -2.86 0.82 17.21
CA VAL A 141 -2.76 0.12 15.93
C VAL A 141 -2.27 -1.31 16.08
N GLN A 142 -1.31 -1.56 16.95
CA GLN A 142 -0.77 -2.90 17.20
C GLN A 142 -1.79 -3.93 17.73
N LYS A 143 -2.97 -3.49 18.15
CA LYS A 143 -4.06 -4.37 18.62
C LYS A 143 -4.96 -4.84 17.49
N GLU A 144 -4.97 -4.10 16.37
CA GLU A 144 -5.95 -4.28 15.30
C GLU A 144 -5.34 -4.57 13.94
N TYR A 145 -4.06 -4.23 13.74
CA TYR A 145 -3.34 -4.36 12.49
C TYR A 145 -2.14 -5.29 12.63
N ASP A 146 -1.78 -5.98 11.55
CA ASP A 146 -0.66 -6.90 11.52
C ASP A 146 0.69 -6.16 11.39
N TYR A 147 0.71 -5.07 10.60
CA TYR A 147 1.93 -4.34 10.25
C TYR A 147 1.79 -2.84 10.44
N PRO A 148 2.42 -2.24 11.45
CA PRO A 148 2.48 -0.78 11.61
C PRO A 148 3.57 -0.17 10.74
N ILE A 149 3.24 0.83 9.92
CA ILE A 149 4.18 1.64 9.15
C ILE A 149 4.32 2.99 9.86
N PHE A 150 5.51 3.29 10.35
CA PHE A 150 5.78 4.47 11.19
C PHE A 150 6.92 5.32 10.63
N GLU A 151 6.92 6.60 11.00
CA GLU A 151 7.97 7.55 10.65
C GLU A 151 8.20 8.56 11.78
N LEU A 152 9.37 9.21 11.78
CA LEU A 152 9.74 10.34 12.65
C LEU A 152 9.83 10.04 14.15
N PHE A 153 9.73 8.78 14.58
CA PHE A 153 9.97 8.38 15.97
C PHE A 153 10.46 6.92 16.04
N THR A 154 11.02 6.52 17.17
CA THR A 154 11.38 5.12 17.42
C THR A 154 10.35 4.51 18.38
N PRO A 155 9.59 3.48 17.93
CA PRO A 155 8.64 2.81 18.79
C PRO A 155 9.32 2.12 19.98
N LYS A 156 8.64 2.09 21.12
CA LYS A 156 9.07 1.26 22.26
C LYS A 156 8.87 -0.22 21.91
N GLU A 157 9.85 -1.06 22.28
CA GLU A 157 9.70 -2.50 22.14
C GLU A 157 8.51 -2.99 22.98
N LYS A 158 7.79 -3.98 22.44
CA LYS A 158 6.79 -4.70 23.24
C LYS A 158 7.50 -5.45 24.35
N GLN A 159 7.19 -5.10 25.59
CA GLN A 159 7.51 -5.93 26.75
C GLN A 159 6.63 -7.17 26.79
#